data_a6029955d8618c93fb468f7b4681fae2
#
_entry.id   a6029955d8618c93fb468f7b4681fae2
#
_cell.length_a   1.000
_cell.length_b   1.000
_cell.length_c   1.000
_cell.angle_alpha   90.00
_cell.angle_beta   90.00
_cell.angle_gamma   90.00
#
_symmetry.space_group_name_H-M   'P 1'
#
loop_
_entity.id
_entity.type
_entity.pdbx_description
1 polymer ?
#
loop_
_entity_poly.entity_id
_entity_poly.type
_entity_poly.pdbx_seq_one_letter_code
_entity_poly.pdbx_strand_id
1 'polypeptide(L)'
;MGQPVQVQFLSPAFTSHWTDDVHLMSAPVTRRTFAVDGWSPSSWRTRSTLQQPEWIDPGALRASCADLARLPPLVTSFEIEALRTQLAEAASGQRFILQGGDCAETFDGCEPGSIAARLKILLQMSLVLVQGGRRRVTRIGRFAGQYAKPRSSDMETRDGVTLPAYRGDLVNGPAFTAAERAPDPRRLVRGHERAALTLNFIRSLVDGGFADLHHPEYWDLEFVKHSPLAAEYQAMVDQIGDGLRFMETLVGVSVAQVHRVDFFTSHEGLVLDYEEAQTRQVPHRAGWWDLSTHFPWIGVRTADPEGGHVEFFRGIENPVGVKVGPSTDANALLRIIARLDPYQTPGRIVLITRFGAHAIAAHLPKLVEAVKASGRPVVWICDPMHGNTETVIPQSGLGKGVPVKTRKFGHILAEVEQAFEIHRAAGTWLGGIHVELTGENVTECTGGARGLSDEMLAQAYHSAVDPRLNYEQALELAMLIARRMSK
;
A
#
# COMPACT_ATOMS: atom_id res chain seq x y z
N MET A 1 -1.81 -62.23 -22.23
CA MET A 1 -0.37 -61.98 -22.38
C MET A 1 -0.24 -60.81 -23.37
N GLY A 2 -0.11 -59.61 -22.90
CA GLY A 2 0.10 -58.41 -23.71
C GLY A 2 1.37 -57.74 -23.22
N GLN A 3 2.33 -57.57 -24.12
CA GLN A 3 3.61 -56.90 -23.84
C GLN A 3 3.43 -55.38 -23.76
N PRO A 4 4.23 -54.65 -22.98
CA PRO A 4 4.16 -53.19 -22.88
C PRO A 4 4.86 -52.55 -24.07
N VAL A 5 4.23 -51.48 -24.61
CA VAL A 5 4.76 -50.61 -25.66
C VAL A 5 5.81 -49.70 -25.03
N GLN A 6 7.06 -49.79 -25.47
CA GLN A 6 8.11 -48.81 -25.19
C GLN A 6 7.94 -47.60 -26.11
N VAL A 7 7.76 -46.43 -25.53
CA VAL A 7 7.84 -45.15 -26.24
C VAL A 7 9.30 -44.66 -26.19
N GLN A 8 9.99 -44.70 -27.31
CA GLN A 8 11.30 -44.07 -27.48
C GLN A 8 11.14 -42.57 -27.73
N PHE A 9 11.69 -41.78 -26.85
CA PHE A 9 11.88 -40.36 -27.09
C PHE A 9 13.15 -40.18 -27.93
N LEU A 10 12.96 -39.74 -29.18
CA LEU A 10 14.05 -39.25 -30.05
C LEU A 10 14.33 -37.81 -29.66
N SER A 11 15.53 -37.56 -29.13
CA SER A 11 16.08 -36.24 -28.89
C SER A 11 16.75 -35.71 -30.16
N PRO A 12 16.42 -34.54 -30.69
CA PRO A 12 17.25 -33.91 -31.71
C PRO A 12 18.40 -33.13 -31.04
N ALA A 13 19.61 -33.56 -31.35
CA ALA A 13 20.81 -32.79 -31.02
C ALA A 13 20.83 -31.49 -31.81
N PHE A 14 20.71 -30.38 -31.12
CA PHE A 14 21.10 -29.07 -31.65
C PHE A 14 22.47 -28.71 -31.08
N THR A 15 23.52 -28.98 -31.87
CA THR A 15 24.83 -28.36 -31.68
C THR A 15 24.81 -27.02 -32.39
N SER A 16 24.78 -25.93 -31.65
CA SER A 16 25.19 -24.62 -32.15
C SER A 16 26.24 -24.06 -31.22
N HIS A 17 27.42 -23.85 -31.82
CA HIS A 17 28.56 -23.14 -31.22
C HIS A 17 28.13 -21.75 -30.77
N TRP A 18 28.19 -21.52 -29.45
CA TRP A 18 28.38 -20.22 -28.89
C TRP A 18 29.75 -20.24 -28.20
N THR A 19 30.73 -19.66 -28.88
CA THR A 19 32.05 -19.40 -28.33
C THR A 19 31.99 -18.27 -27.31
N ASP A 20 32.58 -18.56 -26.17
CA ASP A 20 33.17 -17.69 -25.17
C ASP A 20 33.26 -16.20 -25.49
N ASP A 21 32.59 -15.39 -24.64
CA ASP A 21 33.11 -14.16 -24.05
C ASP A 21 32.05 -13.50 -23.13
N VAL A 22 31.86 -14.00 -21.90
CA VAL A 22 31.44 -13.17 -20.78
C VAL A 22 32.00 -13.79 -19.48
N HIS A 23 33.30 -13.73 -19.29
CA HIS A 23 33.91 -13.80 -17.96
C HIS A 23 33.96 -12.39 -17.36
N LEU A 24 32.83 -11.86 -16.96
CA LEU A 24 32.76 -10.93 -15.85
C LEU A 24 32.31 -11.73 -14.61
N MET A 25 33.24 -12.45 -14.03
CA MET A 25 33.12 -12.93 -12.66
C MET A 25 33.17 -11.69 -11.75
N SER A 26 32.00 -11.08 -11.54
CA SER A 26 31.83 -10.25 -10.36
C SER A 26 32.00 -11.18 -9.16
N ALA A 27 33.04 -10.92 -8.34
CA ALA A 27 33.19 -11.55 -7.03
C ALA A 27 31.82 -11.54 -6.34
N PRO A 28 31.45 -12.61 -5.61
CA PRO A 28 30.19 -12.61 -4.88
C PRO A 28 30.23 -11.41 -3.93
N VAL A 29 29.49 -10.36 -4.26
CA VAL A 29 29.24 -9.28 -3.33
C VAL A 29 28.53 -9.95 -2.17
N THR A 30 29.23 -10.11 -1.07
CA THR A 30 28.68 -10.59 0.19
C THR A 30 27.57 -9.61 0.55
N ARG A 31 26.35 -9.96 0.21
CA ARG A 31 25.19 -9.11 0.41
C ARG A 31 24.99 -8.99 1.92
N ARG A 32 25.25 -7.81 2.46
CA ARG A 32 25.00 -7.50 3.87
C ARG A 32 23.52 -7.63 4.14
N THR A 33 23.16 -8.30 5.23
CA THR A 33 21.76 -8.40 5.68
C THR A 33 21.44 -7.28 6.64
N PHE A 34 20.16 -6.90 6.74
CA PHE A 34 19.70 -5.91 7.71
C PHE A 34 19.67 -6.46 9.14
N ALA A 35 19.55 -7.76 9.31
CA ALA A 35 19.69 -8.43 10.61
C ALA A 35 21.15 -8.33 11.07
N VAL A 36 21.41 -7.38 11.96
CA VAL A 36 22.72 -7.19 12.60
C VAL A 36 22.79 -7.94 13.92
N ASP A 37 24.01 -8.06 14.49
CA ASP A 37 24.24 -8.75 15.75
C ASP A 37 23.23 -8.35 16.86
N GLY A 38 22.67 -9.35 17.54
CA GLY A 38 21.68 -9.19 18.59
C GLY A 38 20.24 -8.96 18.13
N TRP A 39 19.98 -8.93 16.80
CA TRP A 39 18.60 -8.87 16.28
C TRP A 39 18.05 -10.27 15.99
N SER A 40 16.79 -10.44 16.33
CA SER A 40 15.97 -11.58 15.90
C SER A 40 14.55 -11.08 15.64
N PRO A 41 13.69 -11.87 14.95
CA PRO A 41 12.28 -11.49 14.77
C PRO A 41 11.54 -11.13 16.06
N SER A 42 12.00 -11.65 17.22
CA SER A 42 11.40 -11.41 18.54
C SER A 42 12.10 -10.32 19.37
N SER A 43 13.20 -9.70 18.86
CA SER A 43 13.96 -8.69 19.64
C SER A 43 13.13 -7.46 20.03
N TRP A 44 12.07 -7.13 19.30
CA TRP A 44 11.15 -6.07 19.63
C TRP A 44 10.46 -6.23 20.99
N ARG A 45 10.31 -7.47 21.48
CA ARG A 45 9.69 -7.77 22.79
C ARG A 45 10.48 -7.21 23.96
N THR A 46 11.74 -6.84 23.75
CA THR A 46 12.60 -6.20 24.77
C THR A 46 12.47 -4.68 24.78
N ARG A 47 11.64 -4.10 23.89
CA ARG A 47 11.46 -2.66 23.71
C ARG A 47 10.06 -2.22 24.13
N SER A 48 9.92 -0.95 24.47
CA SER A 48 8.60 -0.34 24.62
C SER A 48 7.85 -0.40 23.28
N THR A 49 6.67 -0.99 23.28
CA THR A 49 5.90 -1.22 22.04
C THR A 49 4.48 -0.73 22.23
N LEU A 50 4.16 0.38 21.57
CA LEU A 50 2.84 1.00 21.62
C LEU A 50 1.84 0.28 20.69
N GLN A 51 0.56 0.47 20.94
CA GLN A 51 -0.54 0.00 20.09
C GLN A 51 -0.67 -1.53 19.95
N GLN A 52 -0.01 -2.32 20.82
CA GLN A 52 -0.21 -3.76 20.80
C GLN A 52 -1.53 -4.15 21.46
N PRO A 53 -2.21 -5.19 20.98
CA PRO A 53 -3.38 -5.75 21.66
C PRO A 53 -3.00 -6.38 23.01
N GLU A 54 -3.84 -6.20 24.01
CA GLU A 54 -3.76 -6.96 25.26
C GLU A 54 -4.47 -8.31 25.08
N TRP A 55 -3.72 -9.31 24.65
CA TRP A 55 -4.27 -10.64 24.43
C TRP A 55 -4.68 -11.31 25.76
N ILE A 56 -5.97 -11.67 25.86
CA ILE A 56 -6.53 -12.25 27.08
C ILE A 56 -5.98 -13.67 27.32
N ASP A 57 -5.72 -14.42 26.26
CA ASP A 57 -5.23 -15.81 26.29
C ASP A 57 -3.85 -15.92 25.63
N PRO A 58 -2.77 -15.89 26.42
CA PRO A 58 -1.41 -16.10 25.89
C PRO A 58 -1.16 -17.50 25.31
N GLY A 59 -1.94 -18.50 25.72
CA GLY A 59 -1.88 -19.84 25.17
C GLY A 59 -2.43 -19.89 23.75
N ALA A 60 -3.61 -19.30 23.54
CA ALA A 60 -4.19 -19.15 22.21
C ALA A 60 -3.31 -18.30 21.28
N LEU A 61 -2.68 -17.24 21.80
CA LEU A 61 -1.73 -16.43 21.02
C LEU A 61 -0.57 -17.30 20.50
N ARG A 62 0.10 -18.06 21.38
CA ARG A 62 1.21 -18.95 20.98
C ARG A 62 0.76 -19.98 19.94
N ALA A 63 -0.44 -20.57 20.12
CA ALA A 63 -0.98 -21.52 19.14
C ALA A 63 -1.23 -20.85 17.79
N SER A 64 -1.86 -19.70 17.75
CA SER A 64 -2.14 -18.95 16.52
C SER A 64 -0.84 -18.53 15.80
N CYS A 65 0.17 -18.04 16.52
CA CYS A 65 1.47 -17.71 15.93
C CYS A 65 2.20 -18.95 15.39
N ALA A 66 2.11 -20.10 16.08
CA ALA A 66 2.68 -21.36 15.61
C ALA A 66 1.97 -21.88 14.35
N ASP A 67 0.66 -21.69 14.25
CA ASP A 67 -0.11 -22.02 13.05
C ASP A 67 0.29 -21.12 11.87
N LEU A 68 0.34 -19.80 12.07
CA LEU A 68 0.81 -18.82 11.08
C LEU A 68 2.19 -19.15 10.54
N ALA A 69 3.13 -19.53 11.41
CA ALA A 69 4.49 -19.87 11.01
C ALA A 69 4.56 -21.08 10.09
N ARG A 70 3.55 -21.96 10.10
CA ARG A 70 3.46 -23.16 9.23
C ARG A 70 2.69 -22.93 7.93
N LEU A 71 1.87 -21.88 7.86
CA LEU A 71 1.09 -21.56 6.66
C LEU A 71 2.01 -21.09 5.52
N PRO A 72 1.63 -21.28 4.26
CA PRO A 72 2.34 -20.68 3.13
C PRO A 72 2.43 -19.17 3.26
N PRO A 73 3.54 -18.55 2.87
CA PRO A 73 3.66 -17.08 2.91
C PRO A 73 2.72 -16.41 1.92
N LEU A 74 2.32 -15.17 2.20
CA LEU A 74 1.46 -14.38 1.32
C LEU A 74 2.20 -13.85 0.10
N VAL A 75 3.47 -13.50 0.29
CA VAL A 75 4.33 -12.91 -0.74
C VAL A 75 5.70 -13.60 -0.76
N THR A 76 6.46 -13.36 -1.82
CA THR A 76 7.79 -13.95 -2.00
C THR A 76 8.90 -12.92 -1.89
N SER A 77 10.10 -13.36 -1.53
CA SER A 77 11.28 -12.48 -1.50
C SER A 77 11.63 -11.90 -2.88
N PHE A 78 11.30 -12.60 -3.97
CA PHE A 78 11.49 -12.09 -5.34
C PHE A 78 10.59 -10.89 -5.63
N GLU A 79 9.31 -10.96 -5.26
CA GLU A 79 8.38 -9.84 -5.40
C GLU A 79 8.84 -8.65 -4.56
N ILE A 80 9.31 -8.88 -3.34
CA ILE A 80 9.84 -7.84 -2.45
C ILE A 80 11.08 -7.17 -3.06
N GLU A 81 12.02 -7.94 -3.64
CA GLU A 81 13.20 -7.38 -4.32
C GLU A 81 12.83 -6.57 -5.57
N ALA A 82 11.85 -7.07 -6.34
CA ALA A 82 11.32 -6.33 -7.49
C ALA A 82 10.71 -5.00 -7.07
N LEU A 83 9.91 -4.98 -6.00
CA LEU A 83 9.37 -3.75 -5.44
C LEU A 83 10.49 -2.79 -4.99
N ARG A 84 11.50 -3.26 -4.25
CA ARG A 84 12.61 -2.43 -3.80
C ARG A 84 13.35 -1.75 -4.95
N THR A 85 13.53 -2.46 -6.07
CA THR A 85 14.11 -1.89 -7.29
C THR A 85 13.23 -0.77 -7.85
N GLN A 86 11.92 -0.99 -7.92
CA GLN A 86 10.96 0.03 -8.40
C GLN A 86 10.89 1.25 -7.46
N LEU A 87 11.03 1.05 -6.16
CA LEU A 87 11.11 2.15 -5.19
C LEU A 87 12.40 2.96 -5.37
N ALA A 88 13.53 2.33 -5.68
CA ALA A 88 14.77 3.03 -5.99
C ALA A 88 14.65 3.90 -7.26
N GLU A 89 13.95 3.40 -8.30
CA GLU A 89 13.64 4.20 -9.49
C GLU A 89 12.72 5.40 -9.16
N ALA A 90 11.79 5.23 -8.22
CA ALA A 90 10.93 6.33 -7.78
C ALA A 90 11.70 7.43 -7.02
N ALA A 91 12.70 7.06 -6.23
CA ALA A 91 13.56 8.02 -5.54
C ALA A 91 14.32 8.96 -6.52
N SER A 92 14.62 8.49 -7.72
CA SER A 92 15.28 9.26 -8.78
C SER A 92 14.32 9.91 -9.80
N GLY A 93 13.00 9.85 -9.55
CA GLY A 93 11.98 10.42 -10.43
C GLY A 93 11.71 9.64 -11.71
N GLN A 94 12.28 8.44 -11.89
CA GLN A 94 12.06 7.59 -13.07
C GLN A 94 10.72 6.84 -13.02
N ARG A 95 10.12 6.75 -11.83
CA ARG A 95 8.86 6.06 -11.58
C ARG A 95 8.02 6.84 -10.58
N PHE A 96 6.72 6.62 -10.59
CA PHE A 96 5.79 7.19 -9.62
C PHE A 96 5.06 6.07 -8.85
N ILE A 97 4.90 6.22 -7.55
CA ILE A 97 4.23 5.23 -6.70
C ILE A 97 2.78 5.64 -6.53
N LEU A 98 1.88 4.74 -6.86
CA LEU A 98 0.47 4.80 -6.48
C LEU A 98 0.22 3.75 -5.40
N GLN A 99 0.16 4.18 -4.14
CA GLN A 99 -0.25 3.34 -3.02
C GLN A 99 -1.68 3.72 -2.63
N GLY A 100 -2.62 2.79 -2.75
CA GLY A 100 -4.03 3.09 -2.51
C GLY A 100 -4.86 1.87 -2.11
N GLY A 101 -6.02 2.13 -1.50
CA GLY A 101 -6.98 1.12 -1.08
C GLY A 101 -7.70 1.49 0.20
N ASP A 102 -8.26 0.51 0.90
CA ASP A 102 -9.09 0.73 2.07
C ASP A 102 -8.35 1.41 3.24
N CYS A 103 -9.12 2.15 4.03
CA CYS A 103 -8.69 2.66 5.33
C CYS A 103 -8.36 1.51 6.29
N ALA A 104 -9.30 0.59 6.46
CA ALA A 104 -9.16 -0.69 7.13
C ALA A 104 -10.04 -1.70 6.41
N GLU A 105 -9.47 -2.83 6.03
CA GLU A 105 -10.22 -3.94 5.47
C GLU A 105 -11.03 -4.64 6.56
N THR A 106 -12.14 -5.24 6.15
CA THR A 106 -12.93 -6.17 6.98
C THR A 106 -12.83 -7.58 6.42
N PHE A 107 -13.03 -8.58 7.26
CA PHE A 107 -13.09 -9.98 6.79
C PHE A 107 -14.26 -10.22 5.84
N ASP A 108 -15.35 -9.49 6.02
CA ASP A 108 -16.53 -9.56 5.16
C ASP A 108 -16.26 -8.89 3.79
N GLY A 109 -15.35 -7.92 3.73
CA GLY A 109 -14.91 -7.32 2.46
C GLY A 109 -14.06 -8.23 1.57
N CYS A 110 -13.76 -9.46 2.00
CA CYS A 110 -13.11 -10.48 1.18
C CYS A 110 -14.13 -11.16 0.23
N GLU A 111 -14.80 -10.35 -0.60
CA GLU A 111 -15.78 -10.76 -1.60
C GLU A 111 -15.33 -10.41 -3.02
N PRO A 112 -15.69 -11.21 -4.04
CA PRO A 112 -15.22 -11.00 -5.41
C PRO A 112 -15.50 -9.60 -5.94
N GLY A 113 -16.72 -9.07 -5.73
CA GLY A 113 -17.12 -7.73 -6.20
C GLY A 113 -16.29 -6.62 -5.54
N SER A 114 -16.09 -6.68 -4.23
CA SER A 114 -15.34 -5.71 -3.45
C SER A 114 -13.84 -5.73 -3.83
N ILE A 115 -13.25 -6.92 -3.99
CA ILE A 115 -11.85 -7.06 -4.40
C ILE A 115 -11.65 -6.55 -5.83
N ALA A 116 -12.53 -6.93 -6.76
CA ALA A 116 -12.45 -6.47 -8.15
C ALA A 116 -12.61 -4.96 -8.26
N ALA A 117 -13.54 -4.33 -7.53
CA ALA A 117 -13.75 -2.89 -7.53
C ALA A 117 -12.51 -2.12 -7.03
N ARG A 118 -11.86 -2.61 -5.96
CA ARG A 118 -10.62 -2.03 -5.43
C ARG A 118 -9.45 -2.15 -6.39
N LEU A 119 -9.28 -3.30 -7.00
CA LEU A 119 -8.24 -3.51 -8.01
C LEU A 119 -8.48 -2.60 -9.23
N LYS A 120 -9.72 -2.56 -9.72
CA LYS A 120 -10.14 -1.79 -10.88
C LYS A 120 -9.79 -0.30 -10.73
N ILE A 121 -10.20 0.34 -9.62
CA ILE A 121 -9.91 1.77 -9.43
C ILE A 121 -8.41 2.05 -9.37
N LEU A 122 -7.62 1.19 -8.73
CA LEU A 122 -6.17 1.36 -8.66
C LEU A 122 -5.51 1.23 -10.03
N LEU A 123 -5.97 0.28 -10.86
CA LEU A 123 -5.50 0.12 -12.25
C LEU A 123 -5.86 1.34 -13.11
N GLN A 124 -7.08 1.83 -13.02
CA GLN A 124 -7.54 3.01 -13.77
C GLN A 124 -6.79 4.29 -13.38
N MET A 125 -6.61 4.54 -12.09
CA MET A 125 -5.74 5.65 -11.63
C MET A 125 -4.32 5.50 -12.16
N SER A 126 -3.76 4.30 -12.13
CA SER A 126 -2.40 4.08 -12.63
C SER A 126 -2.26 4.34 -14.11
N LEU A 127 -3.28 4.04 -14.91
CA LEU A 127 -3.31 4.33 -16.34
C LEU A 127 -3.31 5.83 -16.61
N VAL A 128 -4.16 6.58 -15.90
CA VAL A 128 -4.21 8.03 -15.96
C VAL A 128 -2.85 8.63 -15.63
N LEU A 129 -2.20 8.14 -14.56
CA LEU A 129 -0.88 8.61 -14.15
C LEU A 129 0.24 8.26 -15.16
N VAL A 130 0.20 7.08 -15.77
CA VAL A 130 1.16 6.68 -16.82
C VAL A 130 1.00 7.58 -18.05
N GLN A 131 -0.22 7.72 -18.55
CA GLN A 131 -0.51 8.48 -19.78
C GLN A 131 -0.22 9.97 -19.60
N GLY A 132 -0.77 10.58 -18.55
CA GLY A 132 -0.62 12.01 -18.32
C GLY A 132 0.74 12.40 -17.74
N GLY A 133 1.30 11.58 -16.86
CA GLY A 133 2.60 11.83 -16.22
C GLY A 133 3.81 11.36 -17.03
N ARG A 134 3.61 10.56 -18.08
CA ARG A 134 4.66 9.96 -18.93
C ARG A 134 5.77 9.27 -18.14
N ARG A 135 5.40 8.60 -17.04
CA ARG A 135 6.30 7.84 -16.17
C ARG A 135 5.72 6.47 -15.88
N ARG A 136 6.60 5.51 -15.64
CA ARG A 136 6.17 4.20 -15.13
C ARG A 136 5.55 4.36 -13.74
N VAL A 137 4.50 3.58 -13.45
CA VAL A 137 3.81 3.62 -12.15
C VAL A 137 4.00 2.28 -11.44
N THR A 138 4.37 2.34 -10.16
CA THR A 138 4.38 1.20 -9.24
C THR A 138 3.06 1.19 -8.47
N ARG A 139 2.34 0.09 -8.55
CA ARG A 139 1.01 -0.08 -7.93
C ARG A 139 1.15 -0.87 -6.65
N ILE A 140 0.77 -0.25 -5.54
CA ILE A 140 0.82 -0.86 -4.22
C ILE A 140 -0.57 -0.77 -3.59
N GLY A 141 -1.22 -1.91 -3.41
CA GLY A 141 -2.54 -1.98 -2.78
C GLY A 141 -2.45 -1.91 -1.27
N ARG A 142 -3.34 -1.13 -0.65
CA ARG A 142 -3.62 -1.17 0.79
C ARG A 142 -4.73 -2.20 1.02
N PHE A 143 -4.46 -3.44 0.65
CA PHE A 143 -5.37 -4.58 0.82
C PHE A 143 -4.59 -5.90 0.85
N ALA A 144 -5.32 -6.96 1.21
CA ALA A 144 -4.76 -8.26 1.58
C ALA A 144 -3.85 -8.18 2.82
N GLY A 145 -4.32 -7.51 3.89
CA GLY A 145 -3.59 -7.41 5.16
C GLY A 145 -3.87 -6.17 5.99
N GLN A 146 -4.51 -5.13 5.45
CA GLN A 146 -4.82 -3.90 6.21
C GLN A 146 -6.00 -4.11 7.17
N TYR A 147 -5.93 -5.15 8.01
CA TYR A 147 -6.99 -5.52 8.97
C TYR A 147 -6.79 -4.97 10.37
N ALA A 148 -5.74 -4.18 10.61
CA ALA A 148 -5.47 -3.55 11.89
C ALA A 148 -5.38 -2.01 11.76
N LYS A 149 -5.82 -1.30 12.81
CA LYS A 149 -5.80 0.17 12.88
C LYS A 149 -5.33 0.65 14.24
N PRO A 150 -4.41 1.64 14.30
CA PRO A 150 -4.05 2.28 15.55
C PRO A 150 -5.21 3.14 16.05
N ARG A 151 -5.38 3.21 17.35
CA ARG A 151 -6.45 4.00 18.01
C ARG A 151 -5.88 5.10 18.87
N SER A 152 -6.60 6.21 18.93
CA SER A 152 -6.26 7.34 19.83
C SER A 152 -6.59 7.05 21.29
N SER A 153 -7.56 6.16 21.54
CA SER A 153 -7.96 5.67 22.86
C SER A 153 -8.09 4.15 22.80
N ASP A 154 -7.70 3.49 23.86
CA ASP A 154 -7.82 2.04 24.01
C ASP A 154 -9.26 1.62 24.29
N MET A 155 -10.08 2.53 24.79
CA MET A 155 -11.47 2.31 25.15
C MET A 155 -12.41 3.21 24.37
N GLU A 156 -13.63 2.74 24.15
CA GLU A 156 -14.73 3.44 23.50
C GLU A 156 -15.96 3.38 24.40
N THR A 157 -16.65 4.50 24.58
CA THR A 157 -17.87 4.59 25.41
C THR A 157 -19.07 4.94 24.53
N ARG A 158 -20.13 4.11 24.60
CA ARG A 158 -21.43 4.35 23.97
C ARG A 158 -22.52 4.10 24.99
N ASP A 159 -23.47 5.00 25.12
CA ASP A 159 -24.63 4.88 26.01
C ASP A 159 -24.27 4.45 27.44
N GLY A 160 -23.17 4.99 27.98
CA GLY A 160 -22.68 4.69 29.34
C GLY A 160 -21.95 3.36 29.49
N VAL A 161 -21.86 2.55 28.45
CA VAL A 161 -21.06 1.30 28.45
C VAL A 161 -19.68 1.60 27.84
N THR A 162 -18.63 1.15 28.55
CA THR A 162 -17.22 1.31 28.10
C THR A 162 -16.63 -0.05 27.76
N LEU A 163 -16.16 -0.19 26.50
CA LEU A 163 -15.55 -1.41 25.96
C LEU A 163 -14.24 -1.08 25.24
N PRO A 164 -13.38 -2.09 24.99
CA PRO A 164 -12.20 -1.89 24.16
C PRO A 164 -12.58 -1.29 22.78
N ALA A 165 -11.75 -0.37 22.30
CA ALA A 165 -11.95 0.22 20.98
C ALA A 165 -11.80 -0.85 19.88
N TYR A 166 -12.57 -0.71 18.78
CA TYR A 166 -12.37 -1.55 17.62
C TYR A 166 -11.01 -1.24 16.98
N ARG A 167 -10.12 -2.23 16.94
CA ARG A 167 -8.75 -2.13 16.43
C ARG A 167 -8.56 -2.78 15.06
N GLY A 168 -9.65 -3.17 14.41
CA GLY A 168 -9.67 -3.90 13.15
C GLY A 168 -9.86 -5.39 13.33
N ASP A 169 -10.30 -6.05 12.27
CA ASP A 169 -10.71 -7.47 12.30
C ASP A 169 -9.57 -8.43 12.67
N LEU A 170 -8.32 -8.01 12.52
CA LEU A 170 -7.16 -8.79 12.96
C LEU A 170 -7.11 -8.94 14.49
N VAL A 171 -7.72 -8.01 15.23
CA VAL A 171 -7.63 -7.94 16.69
C VAL A 171 -8.95 -8.28 17.37
N ASN A 172 -10.06 -7.62 16.96
CA ASN A 172 -11.37 -7.77 17.58
C ASN A 172 -12.49 -7.47 16.60
N GLY A 173 -13.73 -7.73 16.98
CA GLY A 173 -14.90 -7.53 16.13
C GLY A 173 -15.48 -6.11 16.16
N PRO A 174 -16.22 -5.69 15.12
CA PRO A 174 -16.77 -4.35 15.00
C PRO A 174 -18.01 -4.11 15.88
N ALA A 175 -18.76 -5.15 16.24
CA ALA A 175 -19.97 -5.00 17.06
C ALA A 175 -19.62 -4.52 18.47
N PHE A 176 -20.42 -3.58 19.02
CA PHE A 176 -20.19 -2.99 20.32
C PHE A 176 -20.75 -3.89 21.43
N THR A 177 -20.15 -5.07 21.59
CA THR A 177 -20.46 -6.06 22.64
C THR A 177 -19.15 -6.50 23.32
N ALA A 178 -19.20 -6.90 24.57
CA ALA A 178 -18.01 -7.32 25.30
C ALA A 178 -17.30 -8.51 24.64
N ALA A 179 -18.05 -9.46 24.06
CA ALA A 179 -17.51 -10.62 23.37
C ALA A 179 -16.76 -10.24 22.09
N GLU A 180 -17.35 -9.38 21.24
CA GLU A 180 -16.73 -8.96 19.97
C GLU A 180 -15.55 -8.02 20.20
N ARG A 181 -15.61 -7.16 21.21
CA ARG A 181 -14.55 -6.19 21.50
C ARG A 181 -13.36 -6.78 22.25
N ALA A 182 -13.47 -8.00 22.77
CA ALA A 182 -12.34 -8.72 23.37
C ALA A 182 -11.31 -9.08 22.28
N PRO A 183 -10.00 -8.77 22.46
CA PRO A 183 -8.96 -9.21 21.55
C PRO A 183 -8.87 -10.74 21.48
N ASP A 184 -8.97 -11.31 20.28
CA ASP A 184 -8.94 -12.74 20.03
C ASP A 184 -7.78 -13.13 19.11
N PRO A 185 -6.73 -13.84 19.60
CA PRO A 185 -5.57 -14.21 18.79
C PRO A 185 -5.89 -15.13 17.59
N ARG A 186 -7.00 -15.87 17.62
CA ARG A 186 -7.43 -16.73 16.50
C ARG A 186 -7.76 -15.93 15.25
N ARG A 187 -8.07 -14.64 15.40
CA ARG A 187 -8.27 -13.71 14.28
C ARG A 187 -7.01 -13.48 13.46
N LEU A 188 -5.82 -13.70 14.01
CA LEU A 188 -4.55 -13.60 13.28
C LEU A 188 -4.48 -14.62 12.15
N VAL A 189 -4.84 -15.87 12.41
CA VAL A 189 -4.90 -16.93 11.39
C VAL A 189 -5.98 -16.63 10.36
N ARG A 190 -7.17 -16.22 10.81
CA ARG A 190 -8.26 -15.85 9.91
C ARG A 190 -7.89 -14.67 9.01
N GLY A 191 -7.16 -13.68 9.53
CA GLY A 191 -6.66 -12.55 8.75
C GLY A 191 -5.71 -13.00 7.63
N HIS A 192 -4.80 -13.91 7.93
CA HIS A 192 -3.92 -14.52 6.94
C HIS A 192 -4.70 -15.26 5.84
N GLU A 193 -5.68 -16.08 6.21
CA GLU A 193 -6.52 -16.80 5.26
C GLU A 193 -7.29 -15.84 4.32
N ARG A 194 -7.87 -14.75 4.87
CA ARG A 194 -8.55 -13.71 4.07
C ARG A 194 -7.59 -12.97 3.16
N ALA A 195 -6.39 -12.65 3.64
CA ALA A 195 -5.35 -12.03 2.81
C ALA A 195 -4.92 -12.98 1.67
N ALA A 196 -4.74 -14.27 1.94
CA ALA A 196 -4.38 -15.26 0.94
C ALA A 196 -5.45 -15.40 -0.15
N LEU A 197 -6.73 -15.46 0.23
CA LEU A 197 -7.85 -15.50 -0.72
C LEU A 197 -7.90 -14.23 -1.60
N THR A 198 -7.75 -13.07 -0.99
CA THR A 198 -7.72 -11.78 -1.69
C THR A 198 -6.57 -11.73 -2.69
N LEU A 199 -5.35 -12.10 -2.27
CA LEU A 199 -4.17 -12.12 -3.15
C LEU A 199 -4.30 -13.12 -4.28
N ASN A 200 -4.79 -14.33 -4.00
CA ASN A 200 -5.02 -15.34 -5.03
C ASN A 200 -5.99 -14.85 -6.10
N PHE A 201 -7.08 -14.22 -5.67
CA PHE A 201 -8.08 -13.69 -6.61
C PHE A 201 -7.53 -12.50 -7.42
N ILE A 202 -6.78 -11.59 -6.81
CA ILE A 202 -6.10 -10.50 -7.51
C ILE A 202 -5.13 -11.04 -8.56
N ARG A 203 -4.29 -12.03 -8.21
CA ARG A 203 -3.35 -12.65 -9.16
C ARG A 203 -4.10 -13.30 -10.32
N SER A 204 -5.20 -14.00 -10.04
CA SER A 204 -6.05 -14.59 -11.07
C SER A 204 -6.68 -13.56 -12.00
N LEU A 205 -7.14 -12.42 -11.46
CA LEU A 205 -7.68 -11.32 -12.27
C LEU A 205 -6.60 -10.68 -13.13
N VAL A 206 -5.42 -10.41 -12.57
CA VAL A 206 -4.30 -9.79 -13.31
C VAL A 206 -3.78 -10.72 -14.40
N ASP A 207 -3.60 -12.01 -14.12
CA ASP A 207 -3.15 -13.00 -15.11
C ASP A 207 -4.26 -13.32 -16.14
N GLY A 208 -5.54 -13.20 -15.75
CA GLY A 208 -6.70 -13.42 -16.62
C GLY A 208 -7.08 -12.27 -17.55
N GLY A 209 -6.25 -11.21 -17.62
CA GLY A 209 -6.48 -10.08 -18.53
C GLY A 209 -7.44 -9.01 -17.98
N PHE A 210 -7.84 -9.04 -16.71
CA PHE A 210 -8.64 -7.98 -16.08
C PHE A 210 -7.92 -6.61 -16.12
N ALA A 211 -6.58 -6.64 -16.13
CA ALA A 211 -5.72 -5.47 -16.30
C ALA A 211 -5.36 -5.23 -17.79
N ASP A 212 -6.04 -5.89 -18.73
CA ASP A 212 -5.72 -5.81 -20.16
C ASP A 212 -6.00 -4.39 -20.67
N LEU A 213 -4.93 -3.73 -21.04
CA LEU A 213 -4.96 -2.39 -21.63
C LEU A 213 -5.56 -2.36 -23.03
N HIS A 214 -5.66 -3.54 -23.70
CA HIS A 214 -6.28 -3.66 -25.03
C HIS A 214 -7.81 -3.64 -24.97
N HIS A 215 -8.37 -3.89 -23.78
CA HIS A 215 -9.81 -3.94 -23.56
C HIS A 215 -10.26 -2.95 -22.48
N PRO A 216 -9.95 -1.64 -22.64
CA PRO A 216 -10.39 -0.64 -21.65
C PRO A 216 -11.91 -0.54 -21.54
N GLU A 217 -12.67 -1.04 -22.52
CA GLU A 217 -14.12 -1.16 -22.48
C GLU A 217 -14.62 -2.09 -21.38
N TYR A 218 -13.84 -3.08 -20.93
CA TYR A 218 -14.18 -3.92 -19.76
C TYR A 218 -14.05 -3.19 -18.43
N TRP A 219 -13.50 -1.97 -18.44
CA TRP A 219 -13.31 -1.19 -17.24
C TRP A 219 -14.55 -0.42 -16.80
N ASP A 220 -15.72 -0.73 -17.39
CA ASP A 220 -17.03 -0.19 -17.02
C ASP A 220 -17.01 1.32 -16.71
N LEU A 221 -17.20 2.09 -17.76
CA LEU A 221 -17.20 3.55 -17.71
C LEU A 221 -18.53 4.16 -17.29
N GLU A 222 -19.52 3.34 -16.87
CA GLU A 222 -20.84 3.87 -16.50
C GLU A 222 -20.75 4.94 -15.42
N PHE A 223 -19.80 4.77 -14.54
CA PHE A 223 -19.54 5.66 -13.44
C PHE A 223 -18.92 7.01 -13.90
N VAL A 224 -18.03 6.96 -14.90
CA VAL A 224 -17.39 8.15 -15.47
C VAL A 224 -18.37 8.97 -16.30
N LYS A 225 -19.43 8.36 -16.85
CA LYS A 225 -20.44 9.03 -17.69
C LYS A 225 -21.10 10.24 -17.01
N HIS A 226 -21.15 10.26 -15.69
CA HIS A 226 -21.74 11.34 -14.91
C HIS A 226 -20.72 12.37 -14.39
N SER A 227 -19.42 12.13 -14.61
CA SER A 227 -18.36 13.05 -14.21
C SER A 227 -18.17 14.16 -15.24
N PRO A 228 -17.97 15.43 -14.83
CA PRO A 228 -17.54 16.49 -15.73
C PRO A 228 -16.24 16.19 -16.49
N LEU A 229 -15.45 15.23 -16.02
CA LEU A 229 -14.20 14.77 -16.61
C LEU A 229 -14.37 13.55 -17.55
N ALA A 230 -15.60 13.09 -17.78
CA ALA A 230 -15.88 11.90 -18.59
C ALA A 230 -15.26 11.95 -19.98
N ALA A 231 -15.41 13.09 -20.66
CA ALA A 231 -14.89 13.28 -22.01
C ALA A 231 -13.35 13.24 -22.06
N GLU A 232 -12.68 13.84 -21.05
CA GLU A 232 -11.21 13.83 -20.95
C GLU A 232 -10.70 12.43 -20.63
N TYR A 233 -11.36 11.70 -19.75
CA TYR A 233 -11.02 10.31 -19.46
C TYR A 233 -11.21 9.42 -20.67
N GLN A 234 -12.33 9.54 -21.41
CA GLN A 234 -12.58 8.77 -22.61
C GLN A 234 -11.52 9.04 -23.69
N ALA A 235 -11.19 10.31 -23.94
CA ALA A 235 -10.15 10.67 -24.87
C ALA A 235 -8.78 10.06 -24.50
N MET A 236 -8.47 9.97 -23.23
CA MET A 236 -7.26 9.32 -22.74
C MET A 236 -7.27 7.81 -22.98
N VAL A 237 -8.40 7.14 -22.71
CA VAL A 237 -8.58 5.71 -22.98
C VAL A 237 -8.43 5.40 -24.46
N ASP A 238 -9.04 6.22 -25.33
CA ASP A 238 -8.95 6.08 -26.78
C ASP A 238 -7.50 6.22 -27.29
N GLN A 239 -6.77 7.23 -26.79
CA GLN A 239 -5.35 7.42 -27.11
C GLN A 239 -4.48 6.24 -26.71
N ILE A 240 -4.76 5.60 -25.59
CA ILE A 240 -4.02 4.42 -25.14
C ILE A 240 -4.31 3.24 -26.08
N GLY A 241 -5.58 3.00 -26.41
CA GLY A 241 -5.98 1.98 -27.35
C GLY A 241 -5.33 2.16 -28.72
N ASP A 242 -5.29 3.40 -29.24
CA ASP A 242 -4.62 3.72 -30.51
C ASP A 242 -3.11 3.46 -30.42
N GLY A 243 -2.47 3.87 -29.32
CA GLY A 243 -1.04 3.64 -29.09
C GLY A 243 -0.68 2.16 -29.06
N LEU A 244 -1.48 1.34 -28.40
CA LEU A 244 -1.28 -0.12 -28.34
C LEU A 244 -1.46 -0.76 -29.71
N ARG A 245 -2.53 -0.45 -30.44
CA ARG A 245 -2.77 -0.93 -31.82
C ARG A 245 -1.63 -0.53 -32.75
N PHE A 246 -1.10 0.68 -32.60
CA PHE A 246 0.06 1.12 -33.40
C PHE A 246 1.29 0.27 -33.10
N MET A 247 1.60 0.02 -31.83
CA MET A 247 2.74 -0.81 -31.44
C MET A 247 2.62 -2.25 -31.94
N GLU A 248 1.45 -2.86 -31.83
CA GLU A 248 1.19 -4.21 -32.36
C GLU A 248 1.37 -4.29 -33.87
N THR A 249 0.86 -3.29 -34.59
CA THR A 249 0.99 -3.20 -36.03
C THR A 249 2.45 -3.03 -36.44
N LEU A 250 3.23 -2.23 -35.69
CA LEU A 250 4.63 -1.94 -36.00
C LEU A 250 5.53 -3.17 -35.70
N VAL A 251 5.29 -3.87 -34.61
CA VAL A 251 6.14 -4.99 -34.16
C VAL A 251 5.69 -6.32 -34.77
N GLY A 252 4.45 -6.40 -35.29
CA GLY A 252 3.90 -7.63 -35.87
C GLY A 252 3.68 -8.77 -34.87
N VAL A 253 3.73 -8.48 -33.59
CA VAL A 253 3.55 -9.45 -32.50
C VAL A 253 2.54 -8.85 -31.50
N SER A 254 1.53 -9.64 -31.11
CA SER A 254 0.70 -9.33 -29.95
C SER A 254 1.61 -9.18 -28.74
N VAL A 255 1.58 -8.03 -28.07
CA VAL A 255 2.45 -7.75 -26.92
C VAL A 255 1.86 -8.47 -25.69
N ALA A 256 1.75 -9.80 -25.77
CA ALA A 256 1.21 -10.64 -24.70
C ALA A 256 1.90 -10.43 -23.34
N GLN A 257 3.12 -9.92 -23.33
CA GLN A 257 3.85 -9.59 -22.11
C GLN A 257 3.41 -8.26 -21.47
N VAL A 258 2.67 -7.40 -22.17
CA VAL A 258 2.10 -6.15 -21.63
C VAL A 258 0.86 -6.44 -20.76
N HIS A 259 0.32 -7.65 -20.83
CA HIS A 259 -0.85 -8.05 -20.05
C HIS A 259 -0.56 -8.22 -18.56
N ARG A 260 0.71 -8.43 -18.16
CA ARG A 260 1.07 -8.64 -16.78
C ARG A 260 1.56 -7.35 -16.14
N VAL A 261 0.70 -6.79 -15.29
CA VAL A 261 1.01 -5.59 -14.51
C VAL A 261 1.51 -6.01 -13.13
N ASP A 262 2.70 -5.55 -12.73
CA ASP A 262 3.18 -5.75 -11.38
C ASP A 262 2.21 -5.11 -10.38
N PHE A 263 1.83 -5.89 -9.39
CA PHE A 263 0.94 -5.49 -8.32
C PHE A 263 1.51 -5.93 -6.98
N PHE A 264 1.67 -4.98 -6.06
CA PHE A 264 2.20 -5.23 -4.74
C PHE A 264 1.15 -4.90 -3.68
N THR A 265 1.30 -5.47 -2.49
CA THR A 265 0.44 -5.20 -1.33
C THR A 265 1.20 -4.52 -0.22
N SER A 266 0.45 -3.85 0.65
CA SER A 266 1.01 -3.13 1.80
C SER A 266 -0.01 -3.03 2.92
N HIS A 267 0.47 -3.04 4.15
CA HIS A 267 -0.32 -2.73 5.35
C HIS A 267 0.54 -2.08 6.44
N GLU A 268 -0.12 -1.47 7.43
CA GLU A 268 0.56 -1.03 8.64
C GLU A 268 1.01 -2.25 9.44
N GLY A 269 2.30 -2.44 9.61
CA GLY A 269 2.85 -3.52 10.44
C GLY A 269 2.64 -3.21 11.91
N LEU A 270 1.37 -3.18 12.33
CA LEU A 270 0.94 -2.71 13.64
C LEU A 270 1.00 -3.79 14.71
N VAL A 271 0.54 -5.00 14.38
CA VAL A 271 0.45 -6.13 15.32
C VAL A 271 1.69 -7.00 15.16
N LEU A 272 2.71 -6.74 15.98
CA LEU A 272 4.02 -7.37 15.80
C LEU A 272 4.03 -8.89 16.03
N ASP A 273 3.10 -9.43 16.80
CA ASP A 273 2.91 -10.89 16.90
C ASP A 273 2.56 -11.53 15.54
N TYR A 274 1.77 -10.84 14.72
CA TYR A 274 1.41 -11.29 13.37
C TYR A 274 2.59 -11.21 12.41
N GLU A 275 3.31 -10.10 12.41
CA GLU A 275 4.47 -9.88 11.54
C GLU A 275 5.62 -10.83 11.90
N GLU A 276 5.91 -11.01 13.20
CA GLU A 276 6.93 -11.95 13.69
C GLU A 276 6.64 -13.39 13.23
N ALA A 277 5.39 -13.84 13.34
CA ALA A 277 5.00 -15.19 12.98
C ALA A 277 5.16 -15.49 11.47
N GLN A 278 5.18 -14.47 10.62
CA GLN A 278 5.37 -14.59 9.18
C GLN A 278 6.78 -14.21 8.71
N THR A 279 7.65 -13.77 9.61
CA THR A 279 9.03 -13.42 9.30
C THR A 279 9.91 -14.65 9.26
N ARG A 280 10.56 -14.90 8.12
CA ARG A 280 11.30 -16.13 7.83
C ARG A 280 12.60 -15.88 7.09
N GLN A 281 13.54 -16.81 7.26
CA GLN A 281 14.61 -17.02 6.30
C GLN A 281 14.07 -17.86 5.14
N VAL A 282 14.45 -17.54 3.93
CA VAL A 282 14.03 -18.27 2.73
C VAL A 282 15.21 -18.93 2.05
N PRO A 283 15.03 -20.11 1.41
CA PRO A 283 16.11 -20.78 0.71
C PRO A 283 16.78 -19.89 -0.33
N HIS A 284 18.10 -19.97 -0.41
CA HIS A 284 18.93 -19.22 -1.39
C HIS A 284 18.88 -17.70 -1.29
N ARG A 285 18.37 -17.14 -0.20
CA ARG A 285 18.37 -15.70 0.10
C ARG A 285 18.92 -15.46 1.50
N ALA A 286 19.77 -14.46 1.62
CA ALA A 286 20.25 -14.01 2.93
C ALA A 286 19.19 -13.14 3.64
N GLY A 287 19.28 -13.11 4.97
CA GLY A 287 18.46 -12.25 5.80
C GLY A 287 17.08 -12.81 6.16
N TRP A 288 16.28 -11.99 6.79
CA TRP A 288 14.95 -12.30 7.26
C TRP A 288 13.91 -11.49 6.48
N TRP A 289 12.86 -12.14 6.07
CA TRP A 289 11.83 -11.58 5.21
C TRP A 289 10.50 -11.63 5.93
N ASP A 290 9.87 -10.50 6.11
CA ASP A 290 8.47 -10.45 6.51
C ASP A 290 7.62 -10.75 5.27
N LEU A 291 7.03 -11.93 5.25
CA LEU A 291 6.27 -12.44 4.12
C LEU A 291 4.76 -12.25 4.28
N SER A 292 4.35 -11.41 5.23
CA SER A 292 2.97 -10.97 5.42
C SER A 292 2.52 -10.00 4.32
N THR A 293 3.45 -9.22 3.77
CA THR A 293 3.20 -8.23 2.72
C THR A 293 4.51 -7.85 1.99
N HIS A 294 4.39 -7.21 0.84
CA HIS A 294 5.56 -6.69 0.12
C HIS A 294 6.14 -5.44 0.79
N PHE A 295 5.26 -4.57 1.31
CA PHE A 295 5.61 -3.25 1.80
C PHE A 295 4.90 -2.91 3.12
N PRO A 296 5.46 -3.33 4.27
CA PRO A 296 4.95 -2.90 5.57
C PRO A 296 5.34 -1.43 5.85
N TRP A 297 4.52 -0.71 6.65
CA TRP A 297 4.90 0.60 7.13
C TRP A 297 4.70 0.76 8.64
N ILE A 298 5.49 1.66 9.22
CA ILE A 298 5.40 2.11 10.62
C ILE A 298 4.50 3.35 10.67
N GLY A 299 3.47 3.31 11.51
CA GLY A 299 2.57 4.44 11.75
C GLY A 299 3.23 5.57 12.55
N VAL A 300 2.66 6.78 12.49
CA VAL A 300 3.18 7.94 13.27
C VAL A 300 3.24 7.66 14.77
N ARG A 301 2.25 6.92 15.30
CA ARG A 301 2.18 6.61 16.75
C ARG A 301 3.21 5.59 17.21
N THR A 302 3.78 4.83 16.28
CA THR A 302 4.71 3.73 16.55
C THR A 302 6.12 4.00 16.01
N ALA A 303 6.34 5.18 15.42
CA ALA A 303 7.62 5.62 14.86
C ALA A 303 8.54 6.21 15.94
N ASP A 304 8.85 5.42 16.96
CA ASP A 304 9.86 5.76 17.98
C ASP A 304 11.19 5.11 17.58
N PRO A 305 12.31 5.88 17.48
CA PRO A 305 13.62 5.33 17.18
C PRO A 305 14.05 4.17 18.08
N GLU A 306 13.67 4.17 19.35
CA GLU A 306 14.00 3.14 20.35
C GLU A 306 12.86 2.13 20.58
N GLY A 307 11.73 2.32 19.89
CA GLY A 307 10.52 1.53 20.07
C GLY A 307 10.57 0.15 19.37
N GLY A 308 9.65 -0.73 19.76
CA GLY A 308 9.58 -2.10 19.29
C GLY A 308 9.33 -2.22 17.78
N HIS A 309 8.53 -1.31 17.17
CA HIS A 309 8.30 -1.35 15.73
C HIS A 309 9.58 -1.06 14.93
N VAL A 310 10.33 -0.02 15.30
CA VAL A 310 11.61 0.28 14.64
C VAL A 310 12.61 -0.85 14.87
N GLU A 311 12.63 -1.43 16.09
CA GLU A 311 13.47 -2.60 16.39
C GLU A 311 13.12 -3.79 15.50
N PHE A 312 11.84 -4.13 15.33
CA PHE A 312 11.40 -5.23 14.46
C PHE A 312 11.82 -4.98 13.01
N PHE A 313 11.42 -3.84 12.45
CA PHE A 313 11.60 -3.56 11.04
C PHE A 313 13.06 -3.30 10.61
N ARG A 314 13.98 -3.01 11.55
CA ARG A 314 15.38 -2.79 11.20
C ARG A 314 16.10 -4.03 10.70
N GLY A 315 15.60 -5.23 11.01
CA GLY A 315 16.30 -6.48 10.68
C GLY A 315 15.69 -7.29 9.55
N ILE A 316 14.54 -6.88 8.99
CA ILE A 316 13.95 -7.55 7.82
C ILE A 316 14.50 -6.97 6.51
N GLU A 317 14.40 -7.74 5.44
CA GLU A 317 14.90 -7.35 4.09
C GLU A 317 13.88 -6.56 3.27
N ASN A 318 12.62 -6.47 3.69
CA ASN A 318 11.57 -5.71 2.99
C ASN A 318 11.91 -4.22 2.91
N PRO A 319 11.46 -3.49 1.89
CA PRO A 319 11.35 -2.03 1.99
C PRO A 319 10.38 -1.66 3.12
N VAL A 320 10.64 -0.55 3.81
CA VAL A 320 9.82 -0.12 4.97
C VAL A 320 9.34 1.30 4.77
N GLY A 321 8.03 1.50 4.93
CA GLY A 321 7.42 2.82 5.00
C GLY A 321 7.51 3.40 6.41
N VAL A 322 7.66 4.71 6.54
CA VAL A 322 7.58 5.42 7.81
C VAL A 322 6.66 6.62 7.65
N LYS A 323 5.59 6.66 8.42
CA LYS A 323 4.66 7.81 8.43
C LYS A 323 5.31 8.99 9.14
N VAL A 324 5.25 10.16 8.48
CA VAL A 324 5.85 11.42 8.93
C VAL A 324 4.76 12.49 9.02
N GLY A 325 4.65 13.17 10.14
CA GLY A 325 3.60 14.16 10.39
C GLY A 325 4.09 15.42 11.10
N PRO A 326 3.19 16.34 11.49
CA PRO A 326 3.56 17.63 12.09
C PRO A 326 4.39 17.54 13.38
N SER A 327 4.22 16.45 14.13
CA SER A 327 4.97 16.20 15.38
C SER A 327 6.33 15.52 15.17
N THR A 328 6.70 15.21 13.91
CA THR A 328 7.95 14.51 13.62
C THR A 328 9.14 15.45 13.76
N ASP A 329 10.04 15.15 14.69
CA ASP A 329 11.32 15.83 14.84
C ASP A 329 12.34 15.34 13.80
N ALA A 330 13.12 16.26 13.20
CA ALA A 330 14.09 15.93 12.16
C ALA A 330 15.19 14.98 12.66
N ASN A 331 15.70 15.20 13.89
CA ASN A 331 16.75 14.35 14.45
C ASN A 331 16.21 12.94 14.77
N ALA A 332 14.98 12.84 15.28
CA ALA A 332 14.33 11.56 15.50
C ALA A 332 14.11 10.82 14.18
N LEU A 333 13.67 11.51 13.12
CA LEU A 333 13.52 10.95 11.78
C LEU A 333 14.85 10.41 11.25
N LEU A 334 15.94 11.18 11.34
CA LEU A 334 17.25 10.73 10.90
C LEU A 334 17.76 9.51 11.68
N ARG A 335 17.47 9.42 13.01
CA ARG A 335 17.80 8.22 13.79
C ARG A 335 16.99 7.00 13.31
N ILE A 336 15.69 7.16 13.03
CA ILE A 336 14.84 6.08 12.48
C ILE A 336 15.43 5.60 11.16
N ILE A 337 15.73 6.51 10.22
CA ILE A 337 16.29 6.16 8.92
C ILE A 337 17.64 5.42 9.10
N ALA A 338 18.50 5.91 9.98
CA ALA A 338 19.80 5.29 10.23
C ALA A 338 19.70 3.88 10.82
N ARG A 339 18.70 3.63 11.68
CA ARG A 339 18.46 2.31 12.26
C ARG A 339 17.83 1.32 11.27
N LEU A 340 16.87 1.80 10.48
CA LEU A 340 16.17 0.95 9.49
C LEU A 340 17.05 0.66 8.27
N ASP A 341 17.97 1.57 7.92
CA ASP A 341 18.86 1.43 6.78
C ASP A 341 20.29 1.91 7.11
N PRO A 342 21.08 1.09 7.83
CA PRO A 342 22.48 1.43 8.13
C PRO A 342 23.36 1.43 6.88
N TYR A 343 22.94 0.79 5.79
CA TYR A 343 23.74 0.57 4.58
C TYR A 343 23.44 1.55 3.44
N GLN A 344 22.47 2.46 3.62
CA GLN A 344 22.05 3.44 2.62
C GLN A 344 21.60 2.76 1.30
N THR A 345 20.72 1.79 1.43
CA THR A 345 20.25 0.95 0.33
C THR A 345 19.13 1.66 -0.44
N PRO A 346 19.30 1.97 -1.73
CA PRO A 346 18.23 2.57 -2.53
C PRO A 346 16.93 1.75 -2.50
N GLY A 347 15.81 2.44 -2.34
CA GLY A 347 14.47 1.80 -2.27
C GLY A 347 14.15 1.12 -0.95
N ARG A 348 15.02 1.19 0.06
CA ARG A 348 14.78 0.59 1.37
C ARG A 348 13.78 1.39 2.21
N ILE A 349 13.89 2.71 2.24
CA ILE A 349 13.09 3.60 3.08
C ILE A 349 12.15 4.45 2.25
N VAL A 350 10.87 4.43 2.61
CA VAL A 350 9.83 5.30 2.04
C VAL A 350 9.26 6.17 3.15
N LEU A 351 9.40 7.48 3.03
CA LEU A 351 8.84 8.45 3.95
C LEU A 351 7.45 8.87 3.47
N ILE A 352 6.43 8.54 4.24
CA ILE A 352 5.01 8.76 3.91
C ILE A 352 4.54 9.99 4.69
N THR A 353 4.53 11.15 4.04
CA THR A 353 4.20 12.44 4.68
C THR A 353 2.69 12.61 4.82
N ARG A 354 2.25 13.13 5.98
CA ARG A 354 0.83 13.36 6.29
C ARG A 354 0.67 14.58 7.20
N PHE A 355 0.64 15.76 6.63
CA PHE A 355 0.64 17.02 7.38
C PHE A 355 -0.74 17.71 7.40
N GLY A 356 -1.52 17.55 6.34
CA GLY A 356 -2.69 18.36 6.04
C GLY A 356 -2.33 19.62 5.26
N ALA A 357 -3.26 20.09 4.42
CA ALA A 357 -3.06 21.23 3.55
C ALA A 357 -2.63 22.52 4.27
N HIS A 358 -3.07 22.68 5.52
CA HIS A 358 -2.77 23.88 6.31
C HIS A 358 -1.40 23.85 7.01
N ALA A 359 -0.80 22.67 7.20
CA ALA A 359 0.42 22.53 7.98
C ALA A 359 1.64 22.11 7.15
N ILE A 360 1.46 21.55 5.96
CA ILE A 360 2.55 21.01 5.15
C ILE A 360 3.64 22.03 4.85
N ALA A 361 3.28 23.26 4.49
CA ALA A 361 4.24 24.31 4.14
C ALA A 361 5.15 24.72 5.32
N ALA A 362 4.66 24.59 6.56
CA ALA A 362 5.44 24.93 7.75
C ALA A 362 6.40 23.84 8.20
N HIS A 363 6.08 22.57 7.91
CA HIS A 363 6.78 21.43 8.48
C HIS A 363 7.62 20.64 7.46
N LEU A 364 7.10 20.33 6.27
CA LEU A 364 7.75 19.45 5.30
C LEU A 364 9.11 19.99 4.81
N PRO A 365 9.29 21.29 4.49
CA PRO A 365 10.57 21.79 3.98
C PRO A 365 11.75 21.49 4.88
N LYS A 366 11.58 21.65 6.19
CA LYS A 366 12.64 21.38 7.19
C LYS A 366 13.08 19.93 7.21
N LEU A 367 12.12 19.00 7.08
CA LEU A 367 12.42 17.57 7.07
C LEU A 367 13.07 17.14 5.75
N VAL A 368 12.61 17.67 4.62
CA VAL A 368 13.21 17.43 3.30
C VAL A 368 14.67 17.90 3.28
N GLU A 369 14.95 19.10 3.80
CA GLU A 369 16.30 19.64 3.86
C GLU A 369 17.21 18.82 4.78
N ALA A 370 16.73 18.43 5.97
CA ALA A 370 17.51 17.61 6.91
C ALA A 370 17.86 16.24 6.30
N VAL A 371 16.91 15.58 5.66
CA VAL A 371 17.14 14.28 5.01
C VAL A 371 18.06 14.43 3.81
N LYS A 372 17.87 15.46 2.97
CA LYS A 372 18.76 15.78 1.84
C LYS A 372 20.19 16.01 2.31
N ALA A 373 20.38 16.82 3.34
CA ALA A 373 21.70 17.10 3.92
C ALA A 373 22.40 15.85 4.48
N SER A 374 21.64 14.85 4.92
CA SER A 374 22.17 13.57 5.41
C SER A 374 22.73 12.67 4.30
N GLY A 375 22.42 12.94 3.04
CA GLY A 375 22.81 12.12 1.88
C GLY A 375 22.16 10.75 1.81
N ARG A 376 21.19 10.43 2.69
CA ARG A 376 20.55 9.11 2.74
C ARG A 376 19.52 8.96 1.63
N PRO A 377 19.56 7.84 0.87
CA PRO A 377 18.58 7.60 -0.18
C PRO A 377 17.22 7.23 0.43
N VAL A 378 16.22 8.07 0.24
CA VAL A 378 14.84 7.81 0.64
C VAL A 378 13.88 8.11 -0.50
N VAL A 379 12.72 7.48 -0.46
CA VAL A 379 11.59 7.80 -1.34
C VAL A 379 10.60 8.63 -0.55
N TRP A 380 10.14 9.75 -1.11
CA TRP A 380 9.09 10.57 -0.52
C TRP A 380 7.75 10.30 -1.20
N ILE A 381 6.72 9.99 -0.43
CA ILE A 381 5.35 9.92 -0.93
C ILE A 381 4.41 10.77 -0.04
N CYS A 382 3.40 11.36 -0.65
CA CYS A 382 2.42 12.19 0.05
C CYS A 382 1.18 11.36 0.41
N ASP A 383 0.79 11.38 1.68
CA ASP A 383 -0.50 10.90 2.19
C ASP A 383 -1.39 12.11 2.49
N PRO A 384 -2.21 12.56 1.55
CA PRO A 384 -3.03 13.75 1.74
C PRO A 384 -4.35 13.44 2.47
N MET A 385 -4.48 12.22 3.01
CA MET A 385 -5.71 11.77 3.66
C MET A 385 -5.71 12.06 5.15
N HIS A 386 -4.72 11.51 5.86
CA HIS A 386 -4.75 11.47 7.33
C HIS A 386 -4.51 12.82 8.02
N GLY A 387 -3.93 13.80 7.34
CA GLY A 387 -3.77 15.17 7.84
C GLY A 387 -5.00 16.07 7.61
N ASN A 388 -5.92 15.65 6.74
CA ASN A 388 -7.09 16.43 6.34
C ASN A 388 -8.43 15.87 6.85
N THR A 389 -8.40 14.95 7.82
CA THR A 389 -9.63 14.41 8.42
C THR A 389 -10.20 15.43 9.40
N GLU A 390 -11.46 15.80 9.21
CA GLU A 390 -12.23 16.68 10.07
C GLU A 390 -13.56 16.05 10.48
N THR A 391 -14.23 16.63 11.47
CA THR A 391 -15.58 16.23 11.87
C THR A 391 -16.52 17.39 11.57
N VAL A 392 -17.59 17.11 10.84
CA VAL A 392 -18.63 18.07 10.51
C VAL A 392 -19.96 17.64 11.13
N ILE A 393 -20.86 18.60 11.33
CA ILE A 393 -22.24 18.35 11.80
C ILE A 393 -23.19 18.84 10.69
N PRO A 394 -23.73 17.94 9.86
CA PRO A 394 -24.67 18.32 8.80
C PRO A 394 -25.89 19.07 9.36
N GLN A 395 -26.28 20.17 8.71
CA GLN A 395 -27.40 21.01 9.15
C GLN A 395 -28.75 20.54 8.58
N SER A 396 -28.70 19.69 7.55
CA SER A 396 -29.89 19.10 6.91
C SER A 396 -29.57 17.67 6.40
N GLY A 397 -30.53 17.01 5.78
CA GLY A 397 -30.37 15.66 5.22
C GLY A 397 -30.42 14.54 6.27
N LEU A 398 -30.08 13.31 5.87
CA LEU A 398 -30.19 12.09 6.69
C LEU A 398 -29.28 12.12 7.95
N GLY A 399 -28.16 12.83 7.89
CA GLY A 399 -27.19 12.94 8.99
C GLY A 399 -27.34 14.17 9.85
N LYS A 400 -28.46 14.90 9.77
CA LYS A 400 -28.67 16.16 10.49
C LYS A 400 -28.37 16.04 11.99
N GLY A 401 -27.49 16.91 12.49
CA GLY A 401 -27.14 17.01 13.92
C GLY A 401 -26.21 15.91 14.43
N VAL A 402 -25.81 14.94 13.60
CA VAL A 402 -24.90 13.88 13.99
C VAL A 402 -23.48 14.21 13.53
N PRO A 403 -22.47 14.21 14.42
CA PRO A 403 -21.08 14.41 14.01
C PRO A 403 -20.61 13.30 13.09
N VAL A 404 -20.11 13.67 11.90
CA VAL A 404 -19.60 12.74 10.88
C VAL A 404 -18.18 13.12 10.53
N LYS A 405 -17.27 12.13 10.48
CA LYS A 405 -15.92 12.33 9.95
C LYS A 405 -15.98 12.50 8.43
N THR A 406 -15.21 13.42 7.91
CA THR A 406 -15.07 13.62 6.46
C THR A 406 -13.71 14.18 6.10
N ARG A 407 -13.45 14.33 4.81
CA ARG A 407 -12.30 15.03 4.22
C ARG A 407 -12.78 15.90 3.08
N LYS A 408 -12.31 17.13 3.00
CA LYS A 408 -12.59 17.99 1.84
C LYS A 408 -11.63 17.64 0.71
N PHE A 409 -12.15 17.28 -0.45
CA PHE A 409 -11.35 16.96 -1.63
C PHE A 409 -10.37 18.09 -2.01
N GLY A 410 -10.80 19.35 -1.87
CA GLY A 410 -9.93 20.49 -2.09
C GLY A 410 -8.71 20.54 -1.17
N HIS A 411 -8.83 20.13 0.10
CA HIS A 411 -7.70 20.04 1.01
C HIS A 411 -6.75 18.87 0.65
N ILE A 412 -7.31 17.73 0.23
CA ILE A 412 -6.52 16.59 -0.27
C ILE A 412 -5.67 17.03 -1.45
N LEU A 413 -6.28 17.68 -2.44
CA LEU A 413 -5.59 18.18 -3.62
C LEU A 413 -4.52 19.22 -3.26
N ALA A 414 -4.86 20.19 -2.39
CA ALA A 414 -3.94 21.24 -1.98
C ALA A 414 -2.69 20.71 -1.26
N GLU A 415 -2.82 19.66 -0.44
CA GLU A 415 -1.64 19.02 0.19
C GLU A 415 -0.74 18.37 -0.85
N VAL A 416 -1.30 17.67 -1.83
CA VAL A 416 -0.53 17.04 -2.92
C VAL A 416 0.20 18.11 -3.76
N GLU A 417 -0.48 19.19 -4.13
CA GLU A 417 0.11 20.28 -4.92
C GLU A 417 1.27 20.94 -4.18
N GLN A 418 1.08 21.27 -2.90
CA GLN A 418 2.13 21.83 -2.05
C GLN A 418 3.30 20.85 -1.91
N ALA A 419 3.06 19.53 -1.78
CA ALA A 419 4.12 18.54 -1.73
C ALA A 419 4.98 18.56 -3.00
N PHE A 420 4.36 18.61 -4.19
CA PHE A 420 5.09 18.77 -5.46
C PHE A 420 5.96 20.03 -5.49
N GLU A 421 5.41 21.16 -5.06
CA GLU A 421 6.10 22.45 -5.06
C GLU A 421 7.29 22.45 -4.09
N ILE A 422 7.12 21.91 -2.88
CA ILE A 422 8.17 21.82 -1.86
C ILE A 422 9.34 20.96 -2.36
N HIS A 423 9.04 19.78 -2.91
CA HIS A 423 10.07 18.90 -3.44
C HIS A 423 10.80 19.52 -4.64
N ARG A 424 10.08 20.18 -5.53
CA ARG A 424 10.67 20.91 -6.66
C ARG A 424 11.59 22.03 -6.18
N ALA A 425 11.16 22.85 -5.22
CA ALA A 425 11.96 23.92 -4.64
C ALA A 425 13.21 23.41 -3.94
N ALA A 426 13.11 22.25 -3.27
CA ALA A 426 14.25 21.61 -2.60
C ALA A 426 15.18 20.85 -3.55
N GLY A 427 14.83 20.71 -4.85
CA GLY A 427 15.61 19.89 -5.81
C GLY A 427 15.58 18.40 -5.45
N THR A 428 14.44 17.92 -4.91
CA THR A 428 14.16 16.51 -4.60
C THR A 428 12.93 16.03 -5.37
N TRP A 429 12.59 14.74 -5.28
CA TRP A 429 11.44 14.18 -5.99
C TRP A 429 10.34 13.78 -5.03
N LEU A 430 9.09 14.18 -5.34
CA LEU A 430 7.93 13.50 -4.80
C LEU A 430 7.74 12.21 -5.62
N GLY A 431 8.07 11.08 -5.00
CA GLY A 431 8.07 9.77 -5.65
C GLY A 431 6.70 9.12 -5.74
N GLY A 432 5.65 9.68 -5.13
CA GLY A 432 4.31 9.10 -5.20
C GLY A 432 3.28 9.64 -4.23
N ILE A 433 2.15 8.94 -4.18
CA ILE A 433 1.03 9.23 -3.27
C ILE A 433 0.58 7.97 -2.52
N HIS A 434 -0.02 8.18 -1.35
CA HIS A 434 -0.63 7.17 -0.50
C HIS A 434 -2.06 7.61 -0.14
N VAL A 435 -3.07 6.93 -0.67
CA VAL A 435 -4.47 7.38 -0.59
C VAL A 435 -5.41 6.31 -0.03
N GLU A 436 -6.42 6.74 0.73
CA GLU A 436 -7.54 5.88 1.14
C GLU A 436 -8.69 6.09 0.18
N LEU A 437 -9.07 5.02 -0.52
CA LEU A 437 -10.07 5.02 -1.56
C LEU A 437 -10.83 3.70 -1.63
N THR A 438 -11.97 3.73 -2.28
CA THR A 438 -12.76 2.54 -2.61
C THR A 438 -13.25 2.60 -4.05
N GLY A 439 -13.53 1.44 -4.63
CA GLY A 439 -14.19 1.34 -5.95
C GLY A 439 -15.70 1.55 -5.89
N GLU A 440 -16.27 1.88 -4.72
CA GLU A 440 -17.69 2.07 -4.51
C GLU A 440 -18.09 3.55 -4.62
N ASN A 441 -19.38 3.81 -4.86
CA ASN A 441 -19.95 5.15 -4.92
C ASN A 441 -20.32 5.67 -3.52
N VAL A 442 -19.34 5.74 -2.62
CA VAL A 442 -19.57 6.25 -1.26
C VAL A 442 -19.62 7.78 -1.22
N THR A 443 -20.23 8.32 -0.16
CA THR A 443 -20.32 9.75 0.12
C THR A 443 -19.55 10.12 1.40
N GLU A 444 -18.31 9.65 1.54
CA GLU A 444 -17.51 9.78 2.78
C GLU A 444 -16.65 11.05 2.77
N CYS A 445 -16.25 11.55 1.59
CA CYS A 445 -15.50 12.80 1.39
C CYS A 445 -16.34 13.82 0.65
N THR A 446 -16.23 15.12 1.03
CA THR A 446 -16.96 16.19 0.39
C THR A 446 -16.17 16.83 -0.75
N GLY A 447 -16.88 17.52 -1.67
CA GLY A 447 -16.28 18.16 -2.86
C GLY A 447 -16.05 17.20 -4.01
N GLY A 448 -15.02 17.48 -4.82
CA GLY A 448 -14.81 16.84 -6.11
C GLY A 448 -15.71 17.42 -7.21
N ALA A 449 -15.55 16.97 -8.45
CA ALA A 449 -16.28 17.45 -9.61
C ALA A 449 -17.82 17.30 -9.46
N ARG A 450 -18.25 16.29 -8.71
CA ARG A 450 -19.68 16.08 -8.39
C ARG A 450 -20.22 17.04 -7.34
N GLY A 451 -19.37 17.76 -6.59
CA GLY A 451 -19.78 18.73 -5.58
C GLY A 451 -20.49 18.13 -4.38
N LEU A 452 -20.02 16.97 -3.87
CA LEU A 452 -20.60 16.36 -2.67
C LEU A 452 -20.57 17.33 -1.48
N SER A 453 -21.72 17.57 -0.84
CA SER A 453 -21.84 18.45 0.33
C SER A 453 -21.90 17.64 1.64
N ASP A 454 -21.78 18.36 2.77
CA ASP A 454 -21.87 17.78 4.11
C ASP A 454 -23.20 17.06 4.35
N GLU A 455 -24.31 17.56 3.76
CA GLU A 455 -25.65 16.99 3.88
C GLU A 455 -25.82 15.65 3.14
N MET A 456 -24.90 15.37 2.20
CA MET A 456 -24.93 14.13 1.40
C MET A 456 -24.15 13.00 2.08
N LEU A 457 -23.32 13.29 3.08
CA LEU A 457 -22.41 12.31 3.70
C LEU A 457 -23.12 11.05 4.20
N ALA A 458 -24.29 11.19 4.83
CA ALA A 458 -25.02 10.05 5.39
C ALA A 458 -25.75 9.19 4.34
N GLN A 459 -25.73 9.52 3.04
CA GLN A 459 -26.45 8.76 2.01
C GLN A 459 -25.80 7.42 1.72
N ALA A 460 -24.46 7.35 1.70
CA ALA A 460 -23.69 6.14 1.44
C ALA A 460 -22.35 6.17 2.19
N TYR A 461 -22.40 6.30 3.51
CA TYR A 461 -21.22 6.28 4.37
C TYR A 461 -20.99 4.86 4.90
N HIS A 462 -19.99 4.15 4.38
CA HIS A 462 -19.75 2.74 4.69
C HIS A 462 -18.53 2.50 5.58
N SER A 463 -17.60 3.47 5.65
CA SER A 463 -16.38 3.29 6.42
C SER A 463 -16.64 3.22 7.92
N ALA A 464 -16.12 2.17 8.56
CA ALA A 464 -16.19 2.00 10.01
C ALA A 464 -15.12 2.84 10.78
N VAL A 465 -14.14 3.44 10.10
CA VAL A 465 -13.00 4.11 10.74
C VAL A 465 -12.78 5.52 10.17
N ASP A 466 -12.17 5.66 8.98
CA ASP A 466 -11.87 6.96 8.38
C ASP A 466 -12.47 7.06 6.96
N PRO A 467 -12.89 8.25 6.52
CA PRO A 467 -13.55 8.45 5.23
C PRO A 467 -12.60 8.18 4.05
N ARG A 468 -13.14 7.61 2.97
CA ARG A 468 -12.41 7.24 1.76
C ARG A 468 -12.87 8.07 0.57
N LEU A 469 -11.97 8.28 -0.39
CA LEU A 469 -12.38 8.77 -1.71
C LEU A 469 -13.26 7.72 -2.40
N ASN A 470 -14.33 8.18 -3.00
CA ASN A 470 -15.09 7.33 -3.91
C ASN A 470 -14.37 7.22 -5.26
N TYR A 471 -14.92 6.39 -6.15
CA TYR A 471 -14.36 6.11 -7.45
C TYR A 471 -14.13 7.39 -8.31
N GLU A 472 -15.09 8.30 -8.36
CA GLU A 472 -14.98 9.55 -9.15
C GLU A 472 -13.88 10.46 -8.60
N GLN A 473 -13.88 10.68 -7.30
CA GLN A 473 -12.87 11.51 -6.63
C GLN A 473 -11.46 10.92 -6.79
N ALA A 474 -11.32 9.60 -6.76
CA ALA A 474 -10.05 8.92 -6.97
C ALA A 474 -9.51 9.14 -8.39
N LEU A 475 -10.33 9.01 -9.43
CA LEU A 475 -9.95 9.30 -10.80
C LEU A 475 -9.64 10.77 -11.03
N GLU A 476 -10.47 11.67 -10.50
CA GLU A 476 -10.24 13.12 -10.57
C GLU A 476 -8.88 13.49 -9.94
N LEU A 477 -8.57 12.94 -8.78
CA LEU A 477 -7.28 13.13 -8.13
C LEU A 477 -6.12 12.64 -9.02
N ALA A 478 -6.25 11.48 -9.65
CA ALA A 478 -5.23 10.95 -10.55
C ALA A 478 -5.00 11.86 -11.76
N MET A 479 -6.06 12.42 -12.37
CA MET A 479 -5.96 13.34 -13.50
C MET A 479 -5.26 14.65 -13.10
N LEU A 480 -5.60 15.20 -11.95
CA LEU A 480 -4.98 16.43 -11.44
C LEU A 480 -3.49 16.23 -11.10
N ILE A 481 -3.13 15.07 -10.53
CA ILE A 481 -1.74 14.68 -10.27
C ILE A 481 -0.97 14.49 -11.58
N ALA A 482 -1.54 13.81 -12.56
CA ALA A 482 -0.90 13.59 -13.86
C ALA A 482 -0.51 14.91 -14.54
N ARG A 483 -1.37 15.92 -14.45
CA ARG A 483 -1.06 17.30 -14.94
C ARG A 483 0.10 17.96 -14.17
N ARG A 484 0.31 17.64 -12.90
CA ARG A 484 1.45 18.14 -12.11
C ARG A 484 2.75 17.40 -12.41
N MET A 485 2.66 16.12 -12.71
CA MET A 485 3.82 15.29 -13.08
C MET A 485 4.42 15.68 -14.44
N SER A 486 3.62 16.23 -15.36
CA SER A 486 4.04 16.64 -16.70
C SER A 486 4.72 18.02 -16.74
N LYS A 487 4.64 18.79 -15.66
CA LYS A 487 5.29 20.10 -15.47
C LYS A 487 6.64 19.96 -14.78
#